data_7a4361e61e1ebefdc1d375ea0b952239
#
_entry.id   7a4361e61e1ebefdc1d375ea0b952239
#
_cell.length_a   1.000
_cell.length_b   1.000
_cell.length_c   1.000
_cell.angle_alpha   90.00
_cell.angle_beta   90.00
_cell.angle_gamma   90.00
#
_symmetry.space_group_name_H-M   'P 1'
#
loop_
_entity.id
_entity.type
_entity.pdbx_description
1 polymer ?
#
loop_
_entity_poly.entity_id
_entity_poly.type
_entity_poly.pdbx_seq_one_letter_code
_entity_poly.pdbx_strand_id
1 'polypeptide(L)'
;MKNNKREMLLTSLVCLLPLFAGAALYPRLPETMATHWDFAGNANGWSSRAATVFGLPLFILALHLVCFYAESRETKKNRNPVLRTVLLWFCPAVSLLGGAVTLGTGLGYEMHISTVVPVFVGLLFLILGNYLPKIRQNRTVGIKLPWTLQSEENWTRTHRLSGFLWVLCGLVMIPLSLLRLWSGWLFGALLAVMVLIPAVYSYALHRKGI
;
A
#
# COMPACT_ATOMS: atom_id res chain seq x y z
N MET A 1 -14.42 7.39 -21.50
CA MET A 1 -14.86 8.24 -20.35
C MET A 1 -15.89 7.56 -19.45
N LYS A 2 -16.92 6.86 -19.95
CA LYS A 2 -17.93 6.16 -19.09
C LYS A 2 -17.32 5.13 -18.13
N ASN A 3 -16.35 4.29 -18.58
CA ASN A 3 -15.72 3.26 -17.73
C ASN A 3 -14.95 3.86 -16.53
N ASN A 4 -14.22 4.97 -16.73
CA ASN A 4 -13.44 5.58 -15.65
C ASN A 4 -14.32 6.10 -14.49
N LYS A 5 -15.48 6.67 -14.80
CA LYS A 5 -16.43 7.15 -13.75
C LYS A 5 -17.04 5.99 -12.98
N ARG A 6 -17.39 4.89 -13.67
CA ARG A 6 -17.95 3.68 -13.02
C ARG A 6 -16.93 3.02 -12.09
N GLU A 7 -15.68 2.89 -12.54
CA GLU A 7 -14.61 2.32 -11.70
C GLU A 7 -14.33 3.20 -10.48
N MET A 8 -14.21 4.51 -10.65
CA MET A 8 -14.05 5.46 -9.54
C MET A 8 -15.20 5.32 -8.53
N LEU A 9 -16.44 5.31 -9.00
CA LEU A 9 -17.61 5.17 -8.12
C LEU A 9 -17.55 3.83 -7.35
N LEU A 10 -17.28 2.73 -8.04
CA LEU A 10 -17.19 1.41 -7.41
C LEU A 10 -16.09 1.37 -6.35
N THR A 11 -14.88 1.79 -6.67
CA THR A 11 -13.75 1.76 -5.74
C THR A 11 -13.95 2.73 -4.56
N SER A 12 -14.58 3.88 -4.79
CA SER A 12 -14.97 4.82 -3.72
C SER A 12 -16.02 4.23 -2.78
N LEU A 13 -17.03 3.52 -3.32
CA LEU A 13 -18.01 2.82 -2.51
C LEU A 13 -17.37 1.72 -1.66
N VAL A 14 -16.41 0.98 -2.21
CA VAL A 14 -15.65 -0.03 -1.45
C VAL A 14 -14.83 0.61 -0.32
N CYS A 15 -14.21 1.78 -0.54
CA CYS A 15 -13.55 2.54 0.53
C CYS A 15 -14.49 2.89 1.69
N LEU A 16 -15.78 3.09 1.41
CA LEU A 16 -16.79 3.46 2.41
C LEU A 16 -17.46 2.27 3.10
N LEU A 17 -17.23 1.03 2.66
CA LEU A 17 -17.83 -0.14 3.32
C LEU A 17 -17.54 -0.22 4.82
N PRO A 18 -16.29 0.04 5.30
CA PRO A 18 -16.02 0.05 6.75
C PRO A 18 -16.78 1.14 7.51
N LEU A 19 -17.06 2.29 6.87
CA LEU A 19 -17.87 3.36 7.46
C LEU A 19 -19.31 2.88 7.70
N PHE A 20 -19.93 2.26 6.69
CA PHE A 20 -21.29 1.75 6.82
C PHE A 20 -21.37 0.60 7.83
N ALA A 21 -20.41 -0.32 7.82
CA ALA A 21 -20.33 -1.39 8.80
C ALA A 21 -20.14 -0.83 10.23
N GLY A 22 -19.22 0.12 10.40
CA GLY A 22 -18.97 0.76 11.69
C GLY A 22 -20.16 1.58 12.19
N ALA A 23 -20.89 2.26 11.30
CA ALA A 23 -22.11 2.97 11.66
C ALA A 23 -23.21 2.01 12.15
N ALA A 24 -23.39 0.88 11.47
CA ALA A 24 -24.35 -0.14 11.90
C ALA A 24 -23.96 -0.79 13.24
N LEU A 25 -22.67 -0.93 13.50
CA LEU A 25 -22.11 -1.52 14.74
C LEU A 25 -21.87 -0.47 15.84
N TYR A 26 -22.10 0.80 15.57
CA TYR A 26 -21.71 1.93 16.44
C TYR A 26 -22.11 1.79 17.91
N PRO A 27 -23.36 1.32 18.24
CA PRO A 27 -23.75 1.15 19.63
C PRO A 27 -23.00 0.02 20.39
N ARG A 28 -22.36 -0.91 19.65
CA ARG A 28 -21.62 -2.04 20.21
C ARG A 28 -20.13 -1.77 20.35
N LEU A 29 -19.63 -0.68 19.75
CA LEU A 29 -18.22 -0.33 19.75
C LEU A 29 -17.86 0.47 21.01
N PRO A 30 -16.66 0.28 21.59
CA PRO A 30 -16.20 1.05 22.72
C PRO A 30 -15.98 2.52 22.36
N GLU A 31 -16.00 3.43 23.35
CA GLU A 31 -15.80 4.86 23.12
C GLU A 31 -14.40 5.18 22.57
N THR A 32 -13.40 4.37 22.96
CA THR A 32 -12.02 4.47 22.48
C THR A 32 -11.63 3.18 21.78
N MET A 33 -11.12 3.28 20.57
CA MET A 33 -10.76 2.16 19.70
C MET A 33 -9.28 2.20 19.37
N ALA A 34 -8.63 1.03 19.35
CA ALA A 34 -7.25 0.91 18.88
C ALA A 34 -7.19 1.20 17.36
N THR A 35 -6.22 2.03 16.97
CA THR A 35 -6.00 2.45 15.57
C THR A 35 -4.56 2.30 15.11
N HIS A 36 -3.66 1.98 16.04
CA HIS A 36 -2.26 1.70 15.77
C HIS A 36 -1.75 0.58 16.67
N TRP A 37 -0.87 -0.27 16.13
CA TRP A 37 -0.27 -1.42 16.80
C TRP A 37 1.23 -1.45 16.53
N ASP A 38 1.98 -1.93 17.52
CA ASP A 38 3.40 -2.23 17.36
C ASP A 38 3.64 -3.49 16.50
N PHE A 39 4.90 -3.79 16.23
CA PHE A 39 5.26 -4.98 15.44
C PHE A 39 4.97 -6.32 16.14
N ALA A 40 4.77 -6.31 17.46
CA ALA A 40 4.33 -7.49 18.22
C ALA A 40 2.81 -7.67 18.15
N GLY A 41 2.08 -6.68 17.64
CA GLY A 41 0.62 -6.69 17.53
C GLY A 41 -0.09 -6.11 18.76
N ASN A 42 0.64 -5.47 19.70
CA ASN A 42 0.04 -4.79 20.85
C ASN A 42 -0.47 -3.41 20.42
N ALA A 43 -1.69 -3.07 20.81
CA ALA A 43 -2.22 -1.73 20.56
C ALA A 43 -1.39 -0.69 21.33
N ASN A 44 -0.92 0.34 20.63
CA ASN A 44 -0.14 1.45 21.17
C ASN A 44 -0.60 2.82 20.67
N GLY A 45 -1.74 2.90 19.99
CA GLY A 45 -2.40 4.14 19.61
C GLY A 45 -3.91 3.95 19.55
N TRP A 46 -4.65 4.94 20.05
CA TRP A 46 -6.09 4.90 20.17
C TRP A 46 -6.73 6.17 19.64
N SER A 47 -7.97 6.06 19.21
CA SER A 47 -8.78 7.18 18.75
C SER A 47 -10.21 7.06 19.26
N SER A 48 -10.97 8.13 19.25
CA SER A 48 -12.39 8.06 19.60
C SER A 48 -13.15 7.17 18.61
N ARG A 49 -14.23 6.53 19.08
CA ARG A 49 -15.12 5.73 18.24
C ARG A 49 -15.55 6.49 16.98
N ALA A 50 -15.96 7.75 17.10
CA ALA A 50 -16.40 8.57 15.97
C ALA A 50 -15.27 8.81 14.96
N ALA A 51 -14.05 9.14 15.43
CA ALA A 51 -12.91 9.34 14.54
C ALA A 51 -12.50 8.04 13.83
N THR A 52 -12.59 6.90 14.49
CA THR A 52 -12.26 5.59 13.90
C THR A 52 -13.30 5.16 12.88
N VAL A 53 -14.59 5.26 13.21
CA VAL A 53 -15.69 4.78 12.35
C VAL A 53 -15.90 5.67 11.13
N PHE A 54 -15.83 7.00 11.30
CA PHE A 54 -16.11 7.95 10.22
C PHE A 54 -14.82 8.57 9.67
N GLY A 55 -13.90 8.99 10.54
CA GLY A 55 -12.70 9.73 10.13
C GLY A 55 -11.75 8.91 9.28
N LEU A 56 -11.40 7.69 9.69
CA LEU A 56 -10.45 6.84 8.95
C LEU A 56 -10.94 6.49 7.54
N PRO A 57 -12.16 5.96 7.31
CA PRO A 57 -12.62 5.66 5.97
C PRO A 57 -12.77 6.90 5.09
N LEU A 58 -13.20 8.04 5.64
CA LEU A 58 -13.28 9.29 4.90
C LEU A 58 -11.89 9.82 4.51
N PHE A 59 -10.91 9.71 5.40
CA PHE A 59 -9.52 10.06 5.10
C PHE A 59 -8.97 9.17 3.97
N ILE A 60 -9.19 7.85 4.05
CA ILE A 60 -8.75 6.93 2.99
C ILE A 60 -9.47 7.21 1.66
N LEU A 61 -10.76 7.54 1.71
CA LEU A 61 -11.50 7.98 0.52
C LEU A 61 -10.91 9.26 -0.09
N ALA A 62 -10.55 10.24 0.74
CA ALA A 62 -9.89 11.46 0.24
C ALA A 62 -8.57 11.16 -0.45
N LEU A 63 -7.73 10.29 0.15
CA LEU A 63 -6.50 9.81 -0.48
C LEU A 63 -6.77 9.06 -1.79
N HIS A 64 -7.80 8.20 -1.82
CA HIS A 64 -8.22 7.50 -3.04
C HIS A 64 -8.58 8.47 -4.17
N LEU A 65 -9.35 9.51 -3.88
CA LEU A 65 -9.72 10.52 -4.87
C LEU A 65 -8.51 11.33 -5.37
N VAL A 66 -7.55 11.64 -4.49
CA VAL A 66 -6.28 12.27 -4.88
C VAL A 66 -5.47 11.35 -5.81
N CYS A 67 -5.34 10.06 -5.47
CA CYS A 67 -4.65 9.08 -6.32
C CYS A 67 -5.34 8.94 -7.68
N PHE A 68 -6.68 8.87 -7.70
CA PHE A 68 -7.46 8.82 -8.94
C PHE A 68 -7.24 10.08 -9.80
N TYR A 69 -7.26 11.25 -9.17
CA TYR A 69 -7.00 12.52 -9.87
C TYR A 69 -5.59 12.56 -10.46
N ALA A 70 -4.58 12.20 -9.67
CA ALA A 70 -3.18 12.15 -10.14
C ALA A 70 -3.02 11.18 -11.33
N GLU A 71 -3.62 9.98 -11.26
CA GLU A 71 -3.62 9.01 -12.37
C GLU A 71 -4.34 9.55 -13.61
N SER A 72 -5.44 10.27 -13.43
CA SER A 72 -6.21 10.83 -14.55
C SER A 72 -5.44 11.88 -15.37
N ARG A 73 -4.42 12.51 -14.77
CA ARG A 73 -3.54 13.49 -15.41
C ARG A 73 -2.42 12.84 -16.23
N GLU A 74 -2.19 11.53 -16.08
CA GLU A 74 -1.20 10.83 -16.90
C GLU A 74 -1.60 10.79 -18.37
N THR A 75 -0.60 10.97 -19.24
CA THR A 75 -0.80 10.91 -20.68
C THR A 75 -1.17 9.50 -21.11
N LYS A 76 -1.97 9.37 -22.16
CA LYS A 76 -2.36 8.05 -22.73
C LYS A 76 -1.14 7.17 -23.08
N LYS A 77 -0.01 7.78 -23.48
CA LYS A 77 1.24 7.09 -23.85
C LYS A 77 1.88 6.39 -22.65
N ASN A 78 1.81 6.99 -21.46
CA ASN A 78 2.47 6.51 -20.24
C ASN A 78 1.54 5.68 -19.35
N ARG A 79 0.25 5.63 -19.66
CA ARG A 79 -0.75 4.94 -18.86
C ARG A 79 -0.62 3.44 -19.02
N ASN A 80 -0.29 2.74 -17.93
CA ASN A 80 -0.30 1.28 -17.85
C ASN A 80 -1.63 0.83 -17.24
N PRO A 81 -2.49 0.07 -17.97
CA PRO A 81 -3.82 -0.33 -17.49
C PRO A 81 -3.78 -1.12 -16.19
N VAL A 82 -2.77 -1.98 -16.03
CA VAL A 82 -2.66 -2.85 -14.85
C VAL A 82 -2.21 -2.05 -13.63
N LEU A 83 -1.18 -1.20 -13.81
CA LEU A 83 -0.74 -0.30 -12.75
C LEU A 83 -1.88 0.60 -12.28
N ARG A 84 -2.67 1.11 -13.22
CA ARG A 84 -3.88 1.88 -12.92
C ARG A 84 -4.84 1.07 -12.04
N THR A 85 -5.13 -0.17 -12.40
CA THR A 85 -6.00 -1.04 -11.61
C THR A 85 -5.45 -1.25 -10.20
N VAL A 86 -4.14 -1.54 -10.06
CA VAL A 86 -3.49 -1.69 -8.74
C VAL A 86 -3.63 -0.41 -7.91
N LEU A 87 -3.35 0.76 -8.49
CA LEU A 87 -3.48 2.04 -7.78
C LEU A 87 -4.92 2.35 -7.35
N LEU A 88 -5.90 2.05 -8.20
CA LEU A 88 -7.31 2.27 -7.89
C LEU A 88 -7.82 1.35 -6.77
N TRP A 89 -7.32 0.12 -6.67
CA TRP A 89 -7.73 -0.84 -5.66
C TRP A 89 -6.90 -0.80 -4.38
N PHE A 90 -5.77 -0.07 -4.37
CA PHE A 90 -4.90 0.04 -3.20
C PHE A 90 -5.62 0.65 -1.98
N CYS A 91 -6.21 1.85 -2.13
CA CYS A 91 -6.93 2.49 -1.04
C CYS A 91 -8.16 1.70 -0.58
N PRO A 92 -9.03 1.15 -1.48
CA PRO A 92 -10.09 0.23 -1.09
C PRO A 92 -9.59 -0.96 -0.27
N ALA A 93 -8.51 -1.62 -0.69
CA ALA A 93 -7.95 -2.77 0.02
C ALA A 93 -7.44 -2.38 1.41
N VAL A 94 -6.73 -1.25 1.53
CA VAL A 94 -6.28 -0.70 2.82
C VAL A 94 -7.46 -0.32 3.71
N SER A 95 -8.51 0.27 3.15
CA SER A 95 -9.72 0.63 3.91
C SER A 95 -10.43 -0.61 4.47
N LEU A 96 -10.61 -1.65 3.64
CA LEU A 96 -11.22 -2.90 4.07
C LEU A 96 -10.40 -3.59 5.17
N LEU A 97 -9.08 -3.70 4.99
CA LEU A 97 -8.21 -4.30 6.01
C LEU A 97 -8.24 -3.50 7.31
N GLY A 98 -8.02 -2.17 7.23
CA GLY A 98 -8.03 -1.30 8.39
C GLY A 98 -9.38 -1.32 9.11
N GLY A 99 -10.49 -1.28 8.35
CA GLY A 99 -11.83 -1.41 8.91
C GLY A 99 -12.06 -2.77 9.57
N ALA A 100 -11.67 -3.88 8.93
CA ALA A 100 -11.80 -5.20 9.51
C ALA A 100 -11.02 -5.33 10.82
N VAL A 101 -9.78 -4.82 10.86
CA VAL A 101 -8.93 -4.85 12.05
C VAL A 101 -9.51 -3.95 13.16
N THR A 102 -9.82 -2.69 12.88
CA THR A 102 -10.29 -1.74 13.91
C THR A 102 -11.67 -2.10 14.45
N LEU A 103 -12.61 -2.50 13.59
CA LEU A 103 -13.95 -2.93 14.02
C LEU A 103 -13.89 -4.30 14.71
N GLY A 104 -13.09 -5.24 14.19
CA GLY A 104 -12.92 -6.56 14.78
C GLY A 104 -12.37 -6.47 16.21
N THR A 105 -11.28 -5.74 16.41
CA THR A 105 -10.71 -5.50 17.74
C THR A 105 -11.65 -4.72 18.65
N GLY A 106 -12.37 -3.73 18.11
CA GLY A 106 -13.39 -2.96 18.84
C GLY A 106 -14.57 -3.81 19.33
N LEU A 107 -14.91 -4.87 18.60
CA LEU A 107 -15.94 -5.84 19.00
C LEU A 107 -15.42 -6.95 19.94
N GLY A 108 -14.13 -6.91 20.30
CA GLY A 108 -13.51 -7.91 21.19
C GLY A 108 -12.99 -9.17 20.50
N TYR A 109 -12.94 -9.21 19.16
CA TYR A 109 -12.32 -10.35 18.47
C TYR A 109 -10.80 -10.33 18.61
N GLU A 110 -10.22 -11.47 18.90
CA GLU A 110 -8.77 -11.65 18.91
C GLU A 110 -8.22 -11.64 17.48
N MET A 111 -7.55 -10.55 17.12
CA MET A 111 -6.95 -10.36 15.81
C MET A 111 -5.43 -10.51 15.91
N HIS A 112 -4.86 -11.48 15.19
CA HIS A 112 -3.40 -11.63 15.09
C HIS A 112 -2.80 -10.58 14.15
N ILE A 113 -2.74 -9.32 14.62
CA ILE A 113 -2.34 -8.16 13.82
C ILE A 113 -0.91 -8.27 13.32
N SER A 114 0.00 -8.81 14.18
CA SER A 114 1.39 -9.11 13.82
C SER A 114 1.53 -10.16 12.70
N THR A 115 0.46 -10.86 12.33
CA THR A 115 0.41 -11.77 11.19
C THR A 115 -0.36 -11.16 10.03
N VAL A 116 -1.58 -10.68 10.28
CA VAL A 116 -2.51 -10.23 9.22
C VAL A 116 -1.95 -9.04 8.44
N VAL A 117 -1.44 -8.03 9.14
CA VAL A 117 -0.93 -6.81 8.48
C VAL A 117 0.34 -7.08 7.67
N PRO A 118 1.38 -7.78 8.20
CA PRO A 118 2.55 -8.09 7.39
C PRO A 118 2.26 -9.02 6.21
N VAL A 119 1.36 -9.99 6.34
CA VAL A 119 0.92 -10.84 5.20
C VAL A 119 0.31 -9.96 4.11
N PHE A 120 -0.58 -9.03 4.46
CA PHE A 120 -1.18 -8.11 3.50
C PHE A 120 -0.11 -7.22 2.82
N VAL A 121 0.84 -6.66 3.59
CA VAL A 121 1.94 -5.86 3.04
C VAL A 121 2.85 -6.70 2.14
N GLY A 122 3.14 -7.95 2.52
CA GLY A 122 3.89 -8.90 1.69
C GLY A 122 3.20 -9.18 0.35
N LEU A 123 1.87 -9.36 0.35
CA LEU A 123 1.07 -9.49 -0.87
C LEU A 123 1.14 -8.23 -1.75
N LEU A 124 1.09 -7.05 -1.14
CA LEU A 124 1.30 -5.78 -1.87
C LEU A 124 2.68 -5.72 -2.50
N PHE A 125 3.73 -6.15 -1.80
CA PHE A 125 5.09 -6.20 -2.35
C PHE A 125 5.20 -7.17 -3.52
N LEU A 126 4.54 -8.34 -3.46
CA LEU A 126 4.47 -9.27 -4.59
C LEU A 126 3.80 -8.64 -5.80
N ILE A 127 2.64 -8.00 -5.59
CA ILE A 127 1.90 -7.36 -6.67
C ILE A 127 2.71 -6.21 -7.26
N LEU A 128 3.12 -5.25 -6.44
CA LEU A 128 3.85 -4.07 -6.90
C LEU A 128 5.19 -4.45 -7.53
N GLY A 129 5.94 -5.37 -6.92
CA GLY A 129 7.20 -5.87 -7.44
C GLY A 129 7.08 -6.49 -8.84
N ASN A 130 6.03 -7.27 -9.09
CA ASN A 130 5.75 -7.85 -10.41
C ASN A 130 5.41 -6.79 -11.48
N TYR A 131 4.94 -5.61 -11.05
CA TYR A 131 4.59 -4.53 -11.98
C TYR A 131 5.67 -3.46 -12.15
N LEU A 132 6.57 -3.27 -11.18
CA LEU A 132 7.66 -2.30 -11.25
C LEU A 132 8.44 -2.36 -12.59
N PRO A 133 8.86 -3.53 -13.10
CA PRO A 133 9.59 -3.63 -14.37
C PRO A 133 8.80 -3.19 -15.60
N LYS A 134 7.47 -3.12 -15.49
CA LYS A 134 6.55 -2.78 -16.59
C LYS A 134 6.19 -1.29 -16.63
N ILE A 135 6.66 -0.53 -15.64
CA ILE A 135 6.39 0.91 -15.52
C ILE A 135 7.34 1.65 -16.46
N ARG A 136 6.79 2.27 -17.50
CA ARG A 136 7.54 3.19 -18.35
C ARG A 136 7.93 4.45 -17.57
N GLN A 137 9.02 5.09 -17.98
CA GLN A 137 9.47 6.34 -17.35
C GLN A 137 8.34 7.38 -17.35
N ASN A 138 8.04 7.90 -16.16
CA ASN A 138 6.98 8.88 -15.94
C ASN A 138 7.28 9.68 -14.66
N ARG A 139 6.50 10.74 -14.42
CA ARG A 139 6.67 11.61 -13.24
C ARG A 139 5.71 11.30 -12.08
N THR A 140 4.82 10.32 -12.23
CA THR A 140 3.77 10.03 -11.23
C THR A 140 4.15 8.87 -10.33
N VAL A 141 4.56 7.73 -10.91
CA VAL A 141 4.80 6.47 -10.18
C VAL A 141 6.13 5.87 -10.53
N GLY A 142 6.87 5.39 -9.52
CA GLY A 142 8.15 4.68 -9.69
C GLY A 142 9.25 5.24 -8.80
N ILE A 143 10.46 4.72 -8.99
CA ILE A 143 11.68 5.15 -8.29
C ILE A 143 12.22 6.40 -9.01
N LYS A 144 11.79 7.56 -8.51
CA LYS A 144 12.05 8.87 -9.11
C LYS A 144 13.27 9.52 -8.48
N LEU A 145 14.43 9.16 -8.97
CA LEU A 145 15.70 9.84 -8.67
C LEU A 145 16.06 10.77 -9.83
N PRO A 146 16.83 11.85 -9.61
CA PRO A 146 17.17 12.77 -10.69
C PRO A 146 17.70 12.07 -11.94
N TRP A 147 18.58 11.11 -11.77
CA TRP A 147 19.20 10.36 -12.86
C TRP A 147 18.27 9.30 -13.48
N THR A 148 17.35 8.66 -12.73
CA THR A 148 16.36 7.78 -13.33
C THR A 148 15.34 8.53 -14.19
N LEU A 149 15.06 9.80 -13.86
CA LEU A 149 14.18 10.66 -14.65
C LEU A 149 14.86 11.22 -15.90
N GLN A 150 16.19 11.21 -15.97
CA GLN A 150 16.96 11.69 -17.11
C GLN A 150 17.32 10.60 -18.10
N SER A 151 17.37 9.32 -17.69
CA SER A 151 17.75 8.19 -18.53
C SER A 151 16.67 7.09 -18.49
N GLU A 152 16.11 6.76 -19.65
CA GLU A 152 15.14 5.68 -19.81
C GLU A 152 15.79 4.29 -19.54
N GLU A 153 17.06 4.15 -19.89
CA GLU A 153 17.82 2.93 -19.62
C GLU A 153 18.07 2.73 -18.12
N ASN A 154 18.51 3.78 -17.42
CA ASN A 154 18.67 3.75 -15.96
C ASN A 154 17.33 3.43 -15.27
N TRP A 155 16.23 4.09 -15.69
CA TRP A 155 14.89 3.80 -15.23
C TRP A 155 14.53 2.32 -15.35
N THR A 156 14.68 1.78 -16.56
CA THR A 156 14.28 0.39 -16.87
C THR A 156 15.09 -0.62 -16.08
N ARG A 157 16.41 -0.45 -16.00
CA ARG A 157 17.31 -1.34 -15.24
C ARG A 157 17.02 -1.27 -13.73
N THR A 158 16.85 -0.07 -13.19
CA THR A 158 16.52 0.14 -11.76
C THR A 158 15.17 -0.49 -11.40
N HIS A 159 14.14 -0.27 -12.20
CA HIS A 159 12.82 -0.84 -11.94
C HIS A 159 12.77 -2.35 -12.08
N ARG A 160 13.59 -2.95 -12.98
CA ARG A 160 13.73 -4.40 -13.09
C ARG A 160 14.36 -5.01 -11.84
N LEU A 161 15.46 -4.42 -11.35
CA LEU A 161 16.10 -4.86 -10.11
C LEU A 161 15.16 -4.71 -8.92
N SER A 162 14.52 -3.55 -8.79
CA SER A 162 13.57 -3.28 -7.71
C SER A 162 12.39 -4.24 -7.72
N GLY A 163 11.84 -4.54 -8.88
CA GLY A 163 10.76 -5.50 -9.02
C GLY A 163 11.13 -6.88 -8.48
N PHE A 164 12.32 -7.36 -8.82
CA PHE A 164 12.84 -8.62 -8.29
C PHE A 164 12.99 -8.58 -6.76
N LEU A 165 13.60 -7.51 -6.22
CA LEU A 165 13.79 -7.36 -4.76
C LEU A 165 12.47 -7.27 -4.01
N TRP A 166 11.49 -6.53 -4.53
CA TRP A 166 10.18 -6.40 -3.89
C TRP A 166 9.42 -7.73 -3.87
N VAL A 167 9.47 -8.50 -4.97
CA VAL A 167 8.88 -9.85 -5.00
C VAL A 167 9.58 -10.76 -3.98
N LEU A 168 10.92 -10.76 -3.95
CA LEU A 168 11.67 -11.57 -3.00
C LEU A 168 11.35 -11.20 -1.55
N CYS A 169 11.29 -9.90 -1.23
CA CYS A 169 10.92 -9.43 0.10
C CYS A 169 9.50 -9.86 0.49
N GLY A 170 8.54 -9.78 -0.43
CA GLY A 170 7.17 -10.27 -0.20
C GLY A 170 7.11 -11.77 0.04
N LEU A 171 7.87 -12.56 -0.74
CA LEU A 171 7.97 -14.02 -0.56
C LEU A 171 8.61 -14.41 0.79
N VAL A 172 9.53 -13.61 1.32
CA VAL A 172 10.14 -13.82 2.64
C VAL A 172 9.19 -13.37 3.75
N MET A 173 8.55 -12.22 3.58
CA MET A 173 7.69 -11.60 4.59
C MET A 173 6.47 -12.45 4.93
N ILE A 174 5.80 -13.03 3.92
CA ILE A 174 4.56 -13.80 4.13
C ILE A 174 4.81 -15.04 5.02
N PRO A 175 5.71 -15.99 4.68
CA PRO A 175 5.90 -17.17 5.52
C PRO A 175 6.43 -16.82 6.91
N LEU A 176 7.33 -15.84 7.05
CA LEU A 176 7.82 -15.43 8.36
C LEU A 176 6.70 -14.86 9.24
N SER A 177 5.74 -14.14 8.66
CA SER A 177 4.57 -13.65 9.39
C SER A 177 3.63 -14.78 9.79
N LEU A 178 3.38 -15.73 8.91
CA LEU A 178 2.54 -16.91 9.20
C LEU A 178 3.13 -17.80 10.29
N LEU A 179 4.47 -17.93 10.31
CA LEU A 179 5.22 -18.66 11.33
C LEU A 179 5.41 -17.85 12.64
N ARG A 180 4.89 -16.61 12.69
CA ARG A 180 5.05 -15.67 13.82
C ARG A 180 6.50 -15.33 14.17
N LEU A 181 7.39 -15.42 13.19
CA LEU A 181 8.80 -15.03 13.27
C LEU A 181 9.04 -13.58 12.83
N TRP A 182 7.96 -12.82 12.64
CA TRP A 182 8.01 -11.45 12.18
C TRP A 182 8.48 -10.50 13.29
N SER A 183 9.33 -9.53 12.92
CA SER A 183 9.83 -8.50 13.86
C SER A 183 10.06 -7.16 13.15
N GLY A 184 10.09 -6.07 13.91
CA GLY A 184 10.37 -4.74 13.39
C GLY A 184 11.75 -4.60 12.75
N TRP A 185 12.76 -5.29 13.29
CA TRP A 185 14.11 -5.32 12.73
C TRP A 185 14.14 -5.96 11.35
N LEU A 186 13.42 -7.06 11.19
CA LEU A 186 13.31 -7.75 9.89
C LEU A 186 12.60 -6.87 8.86
N PHE A 187 11.53 -6.18 9.27
CA PHE A 187 10.86 -5.21 8.41
C PHE A 187 11.81 -4.10 7.98
N GLY A 188 12.55 -3.50 8.91
CA GLY A 188 13.55 -2.48 8.62
C GLY A 188 14.64 -2.96 7.66
N ALA A 189 15.14 -4.19 7.85
CA ALA A 189 16.12 -4.81 6.96
C ALA A 189 15.58 -5.01 5.54
N LEU A 190 14.35 -5.53 5.39
CA LEU A 190 13.71 -5.71 4.08
C LEU A 190 13.45 -4.37 3.39
N LEU A 191 13.00 -3.34 4.12
CA LEU A 191 12.84 -1.99 3.56
C LEU A 191 14.18 -1.41 3.11
N ALA A 192 15.25 -1.59 3.90
CA ALA A 192 16.59 -1.15 3.51
C ALA A 192 17.04 -1.81 2.20
N VAL A 193 16.84 -3.11 2.05
CA VAL A 193 17.11 -3.84 0.80
C VAL A 193 16.31 -3.26 -0.38
N MET A 194 15.01 -3.04 -0.18
CA MET A 194 14.10 -2.55 -1.22
C MET A 194 14.39 -1.12 -1.68
N VAL A 195 14.97 -0.29 -0.81
CA VAL A 195 15.23 1.14 -1.09
C VAL A 195 16.69 1.38 -1.42
N LEU A 196 17.62 0.92 -0.58
CA LEU A 196 19.04 1.27 -0.72
C LEU A 196 19.69 0.56 -1.90
N ILE A 197 19.41 -0.72 -2.12
CA ILE A 197 20.04 -1.46 -3.22
C ILE A 197 19.67 -0.85 -4.58
N PRO A 198 18.38 -0.56 -4.91
CA PRO A 198 18.05 0.12 -6.16
C PRO A 198 18.63 1.52 -6.27
N ALA A 199 18.66 2.27 -5.17
CA ALA A 199 19.21 3.63 -5.18
C ALA A 199 20.71 3.63 -5.49
N VAL A 200 21.49 2.77 -4.82
CA VAL A 200 22.94 2.61 -5.06
C VAL A 200 23.19 2.09 -6.49
N TYR A 201 22.44 1.09 -6.92
CA TYR A 201 22.54 0.55 -8.27
C TYR A 201 22.27 1.61 -9.34
N SER A 202 21.18 2.36 -9.18
CA SER A 202 20.79 3.45 -10.09
C SER A 202 21.85 4.56 -10.15
N TYR A 203 22.45 4.92 -8.99
CA TYR A 203 23.55 5.86 -8.92
C TYR A 203 24.80 5.34 -9.64
N ALA A 204 25.15 4.04 -9.44
CA ALA A 204 26.27 3.42 -10.14
C ALA A 204 26.10 3.40 -11.66
N LEU A 205 24.85 3.22 -12.16
CA LEU A 205 24.54 3.35 -13.60
C LEU A 205 24.77 4.78 -14.09
N HIS A 206 24.27 5.77 -13.34
CA HIS A 206 24.47 7.19 -13.66
C HIS A 206 25.95 7.56 -13.76
N ARG A 207 26.80 7.06 -12.83
CA ARG A 207 28.26 7.27 -12.86
C ARG A 207 28.94 6.64 -14.08
N LYS A 208 28.30 5.66 -14.73
CA LYS A 208 28.75 5.04 -15.98
C LYS A 208 28.19 5.71 -17.25
N GLY A 209 27.48 6.83 -17.10
CA GLY A 209 26.87 7.57 -18.22
C GLY A 209 25.53 6.98 -18.71
N ILE A 210 24.89 6.12 -17.91
CA ILE A 210 23.61 5.49 -18.23
C ILE A 210 22.47 6.23 -17.53
#